data_cca079d1cd1e2937be0783315a5d60ee
#
_entry.id   cca079d1cd1e2937be0783315a5d60ee
#
_cell.length_a   1.000
_cell.length_b   1.000
_cell.length_c   1.000
_cell.angle_alpha   90.00
_cell.angle_beta   90.00
_cell.angle_gamma   90.00
#
_symmetry.space_group_name_H-M   'P 1'
#
loop_
_entity.id
_entity.type
_entity.pdbx_description
1 polymer ?
#
loop_
_entity_poly.entity_id
_entity_poly.type
_entity_poly.pdbx_seq_one_letter_code
_entity_poly.pdbx_strand_id
1 'polypeptide(L)' 'MEYTEQKYRIHFPLDQISAPVMTHLVTDYDMSPNLLRADIDAKKGGWLVVGLSGDEARIQDALDWLRGQGLEVTVES' A
#
# COMPACT_ATOMS: atom_id res chain seq x y z
N MET A 1 -21.31 -12.44 7.51
CA MET A 1 -20.60 -11.60 6.52
C MET A 1 -19.12 -11.94 6.52
N GLU A 2 -18.60 -12.26 5.36
CA GLU A 2 -17.19 -12.56 5.25
C GLU A 2 -16.37 -11.27 5.13
N TYR A 3 -15.28 -11.24 5.86
CA TYR A 3 -14.34 -10.16 5.80
C TYR A 3 -13.12 -10.62 5.02
N THR A 4 -12.92 -10.05 3.85
CA THR A 4 -11.85 -10.45 2.95
C THR A 4 -10.75 -9.40 2.94
N GLU A 5 -9.55 -9.84 3.20
CA GLU A 5 -8.38 -8.98 3.13
C GLU A 5 -7.47 -9.46 2.01
N GLN A 6 -7.11 -8.56 1.12
CA GLN A 6 -6.16 -8.83 0.05
C GLN A 6 -4.81 -8.23 0.44
N LYS A 7 -3.74 -8.98 0.24
CA LYS A 7 -2.40 -8.54 0.60
C LYS A 7 -1.66 -8.01 -0.61
N TYR A 8 -0.96 -6.90 -0.41
CA TYR A 8 -0.19 -6.25 -1.46
C TYR A 8 1.19 -5.89 -0.94
N ARG A 9 2.18 -6.04 -1.82
CA ARG A 9 3.53 -5.57 -1.55
C ARG A 9 3.72 -4.25 -2.27
N ILE A 10 4.12 -3.22 -1.53
CA ILE A 10 4.38 -1.89 -2.06
C ILE A 10 5.88 -1.64 -1.95
N HIS A 11 6.53 -1.42 -3.08
CA HIS A 11 7.95 -1.14 -3.11
C HIS A 11 8.18 0.36 -3.25
N PHE A 12 9.02 0.92 -2.38
CA PHE A 12 9.35 2.33 -2.34
C PHE A 12 10.76 2.53 -2.88
N PRO A 13 10.93 3.26 -3.99
CA PRO A 13 12.25 3.73 -4.37
C PRO A 13 12.80 4.67 -3.30
N LEU A 14 14.11 4.86 -3.27
CA LEU A 14 14.77 5.64 -2.24
C LEU A 14 14.19 7.05 -2.10
N ASP A 15 13.85 7.70 -3.21
CA ASP A 15 13.33 9.07 -3.21
C ASP A 15 11.88 9.18 -2.76
N GLN A 16 11.19 8.04 -2.59
CA GLN A 16 9.79 8.01 -2.16
C GLN A 16 9.60 7.44 -0.76
N ILE A 17 10.68 7.14 -0.07
CA ILE A 17 10.62 6.41 1.19
C ILE A 17 9.88 7.16 2.30
N SER A 18 9.80 8.48 2.19
CA SER A 18 9.12 9.31 3.18
C SER A 18 7.69 9.68 2.81
N ALA A 19 7.17 9.16 1.70
CA ALA A 19 5.82 9.47 1.27
C ALA A 19 4.79 8.96 2.30
N PRO A 20 3.80 9.78 2.69
CA PRO A 20 2.83 9.39 3.72
C PRO A 20 1.71 8.51 3.14
N VAL A 21 2.08 7.37 2.58
CA VAL A 21 1.18 6.48 1.85
C VAL A 21 0.05 5.95 2.74
N MET A 22 0.40 5.52 3.95
CA MET A 22 -0.61 4.95 4.86
C MET A 22 -1.67 5.99 5.24
N THR A 23 -1.24 7.24 5.44
CA THR A 23 -2.16 8.33 5.75
C THR A 23 -3.12 8.56 4.60
N HIS A 24 -2.62 8.60 3.36
CA HIS A 24 -3.47 8.82 2.18
C HIS A 24 -4.48 7.68 1.99
N LEU A 25 -4.07 6.44 2.23
CA LEU A 25 -4.99 5.32 2.13
C LEU A 25 -6.15 5.47 3.11
N VAL A 26 -5.88 5.93 4.31
CA VAL A 26 -6.92 6.13 5.32
C VAL A 26 -7.82 7.32 4.98
N THR A 27 -7.22 8.47 4.68
CA THR A 27 -7.96 9.73 4.55
C THR A 27 -8.63 9.89 3.20
N ASP A 28 -7.97 9.48 2.13
CA ASP A 28 -8.46 9.76 0.77
C ASP A 28 -9.26 8.61 0.19
N TYR A 29 -8.98 7.37 0.60
CA TYR A 29 -9.62 6.19 0.04
C TYR A 29 -10.46 5.42 1.05
N ASP A 30 -10.57 5.94 2.27
CA ASP A 30 -11.38 5.34 3.33
C ASP A 30 -11.00 3.86 3.56
N MET A 31 -9.70 3.59 3.52
CA MET A 31 -9.16 2.26 3.75
C MET A 31 -8.75 2.11 5.20
N SER A 32 -8.71 0.85 5.65
CA SER A 32 -8.12 0.49 6.94
C SER A 32 -6.96 -0.45 6.66
N PRO A 33 -5.80 0.09 6.25
CA PRO A 33 -4.67 -0.76 5.89
C PRO A 33 -4.10 -1.45 7.13
N ASN A 34 -3.79 -2.72 6.99
CA ASN A 34 -3.18 -3.51 8.03
C ASN A 34 -1.73 -3.76 7.64
N LEU A 35 -0.80 -3.14 8.36
CA LEU A 35 0.63 -3.33 8.08
C LEU A 35 1.06 -4.70 8.60
N LEU A 36 1.42 -5.58 7.68
CA LEU A 36 1.80 -6.95 8.01
C LEU A 36 3.30 -7.11 8.15
N ARG A 37 4.06 -6.50 7.25
CA ARG A 37 5.53 -6.58 7.25
C ARG A 37 6.08 -5.30 6.63
N ALA A 38 7.30 -4.97 7.02
CA ALA A 38 8.00 -3.82 6.44
C ALA A 38 9.51 -4.06 6.53
N ASP A 39 10.22 -3.59 5.53
CA ASP A 39 11.68 -3.58 5.54
C ASP A 39 12.11 -2.31 4.80
N ILE A 40 12.56 -1.32 5.53
CA ILE A 40 12.91 -0.01 4.98
C ILE A 40 14.37 0.28 5.28
N ASP A 41 15.12 0.55 4.23
CA ASP A 41 16.53 0.90 4.30
C ASP A 41 16.69 2.30 3.73
N ALA A 42 17.20 3.23 4.55
CA ALA A 42 17.37 4.62 4.14
C ALA A 42 18.33 4.80 2.96
N LYS A 43 19.12 3.78 2.65
CA LYS A 43 20.09 3.84 1.55
C LYS A 43 19.63 3.15 0.27
N LYS A 44 18.66 2.24 0.38
CA LYS A 44 18.24 1.39 -0.74
C LYS A 44 16.76 1.53 -1.07
N GLY A 45 15.99 2.21 -0.24
CA GLY A 45 14.54 2.20 -0.31
C GLY A 45 13.97 1.06 0.53
N GLY A 46 12.75 0.67 0.27
CA GLY A 46 12.13 -0.36 1.08
C GLY A 46 10.85 -0.89 0.49
N TRP A 47 10.19 -1.77 1.25
CA TRP A 47 8.91 -2.32 0.85
C TRP A 47 8.04 -2.53 2.08
N LEU A 48 6.73 -2.50 1.83
CA LEU A 48 5.71 -2.82 2.84
C LEU A 48 4.82 -3.93 2.29
N VAL A 49 4.35 -4.79 3.19
CA VAL A 49 3.25 -5.71 2.88
C VAL A 49 2.05 -5.26 3.69
N VAL A 50 0.99 -4.89 3.01
CA VAL A 50 -0.23 -4.38 3.65
C VAL A 50 -1.41 -5.24 3.25
N GLY A 51 -2.33 -5.43 4.20
CA GLY A 51 -3.62 -6.01 3.91
C GLY A 51 -4.64 -4.90 3.70
N LEU A 52 -5.35 -4.93 2.60
CA LEU A 52 -6.41 -3.98 2.30
C LEU A 52 -7.72 -4.74 2.21
N SER A 53 -8.73 -4.19 2.86
CA SER A 53 -10.07 -4.77 2.86
C SER A 53 -11.08 -3.66 2.60
N GLY A 54 -12.24 -4.04 2.08
CA GLY A 54 -13.30 -3.11 1.77
C GLY A 54 -13.81 -3.29 0.35
N ASP A 55 -14.38 -2.23 -0.19
CA ASP A 55 -14.91 -2.22 -1.55
C ASP A 55 -13.79 -2.39 -2.57
N GLU A 56 -13.92 -3.38 -3.44
CA GLU A 56 -12.90 -3.68 -4.43
C GLU A 56 -12.62 -2.50 -5.36
N ALA A 57 -13.64 -1.74 -5.73
CA ALA A 57 -13.45 -0.57 -6.58
C ALA A 57 -12.56 0.47 -5.90
N ARG A 58 -12.75 0.68 -4.61
CA ARG A 58 -11.88 1.60 -3.84
C ARG A 58 -10.47 1.07 -3.73
N ILE A 59 -10.33 -0.23 -3.54
CA ILE A 59 -9.00 -0.85 -3.48
C ILE A 59 -8.26 -0.60 -4.80
N GLN A 60 -8.92 -0.84 -5.94
CA GLN A 60 -8.30 -0.60 -7.23
C GLN A 60 -7.93 0.86 -7.44
N ASP A 61 -8.78 1.78 -7.03
CA ASP A 61 -8.48 3.21 -7.10
C ASP A 61 -7.26 3.56 -6.27
N ALA A 62 -7.16 3.00 -5.07
CA ALA A 62 -6.01 3.23 -4.19
C ALA A 62 -4.73 2.67 -4.81
N LEU A 63 -4.78 1.48 -5.39
CA LEU A 63 -3.62 0.87 -6.04
C LEU A 63 -3.17 1.70 -7.24
N ASP A 64 -4.12 2.21 -8.04
CA ASP A 64 -3.81 3.07 -9.17
C ASP A 64 -3.14 4.36 -8.71
N TRP A 65 -3.62 4.93 -7.60
CA TRP A 65 -2.99 6.11 -7.03
C TRP A 65 -1.55 5.83 -6.61
N LEU A 66 -1.31 4.70 -5.95
CA LEU A 66 0.04 4.31 -5.54
C LEU A 66 0.97 4.18 -6.75
N ARG A 67 0.49 3.52 -7.80
CA ARG A 67 1.27 3.36 -9.02
C ARG A 67 1.55 4.71 -9.69
N GLY A 68 0.59 5.62 -9.62
CA GLY A 68 0.76 6.98 -10.14
C GLY A 68 1.81 7.77 -9.39
N GLN A 69 2.12 7.41 -8.14
CA GLN A 69 3.18 8.04 -7.37
C GLN A 69 4.56 7.45 -7.69
N GLY A 70 4.64 6.49 -8.59
CA GLY A 70 5.90 5.85 -8.94
C GLY A 70 6.24 4.64 -8.09
N LEU A 71 5.28 4.15 -7.32
CA LEU A 71 5.49 2.98 -6.47
C LEU A 71 5.13 1.71 -7.22
N GLU A 72 5.87 0.64 -6.97
CA GLU A 72 5.52 -0.67 -7.50
C GLU A 72 4.59 -1.37 -6.53
N VAL A 73 3.47 -1.87 -7.03
CA VAL A 73 2.49 -2.58 -6.23
C VAL A 73 2.22 -3.93 -6.87
N THR A 74 2.42 -4.98 -6.10
CA THR A 74 2.16 -6.35 -6.56
C THR A 74 1.31 -7.07 -5.54
N VAL A 75 0.58 -8.08 -5.99
CA VAL A 75 -0.20 -8.94 -5.10
C VAL A 75 0.77 -9.85 -4.33
N GLU A 76 0.59 -9.89 -3.01
CA GLU A 76 1.38 -10.79 -2.17
C GLU A 76 0.59 -12.08 -1.97
N SER A 77 1.18 -13.17 -2.36
CA SER A 77 0.52 -14.48 -2.25
C SER A 77 1.00 -15.27 -1.04
#